data_a3c03e1aab69fed4acfd254f17043a17
#
_entry.id   a3c03e1aab69fed4acfd254f17043a17
#
_cell.length_a   1.000
_cell.length_b   1.000
_cell.length_c   1.000
_cell.angle_alpha   90.00
_cell.angle_beta   90.00
_cell.angle_gamma   90.00
#
_symmetry.space_group_name_H-M   'P 1'
#
loop_
_entity.id
_entity.type
_entity.pdbx_description
1 polymer ?
#
loop_
_entity_poly.entity_id
_entity_poly.type
_entity_poly.pdbx_seq_one_letter_code
_entity_poly.pdbx_strand_id
1 'polypeptide(L)'
;DSFYYLFTYLSLRIMLYVASQMSEKMLKFTKLGQQNPPKREVLERKEDFKEIYNEFINQKAKEQSSRCSQCGVPFCQVHCPLSNNIPDWLKLTAEGRLQEAYELSQSTNNMPEVCGRICPQDRLCEGNCVIEQSGHGTVTIGSIEKFITENAWEKNWVKPIKLKSEKNQSIGIIGAGPAGLACAEQLRKEGYQITVYDRYDRPGGLLIYGIPNFKLEKFVVERRTNLLKESGIKFIQNFEVGKNMSLKELRKKHDAILIATGVYKPREI
;
A
#
# COMPACT_ATOMS: atom_id res chain seq x y z
N ASP A 1 21.41 11.18 -49.81
CA ASP A 1 21.79 11.83 -48.52
C ASP A 1 20.69 12.72 -47.93
N SER A 2 19.85 13.35 -48.73
CA SER A 2 18.77 14.24 -48.26
C SER A 2 17.64 13.52 -47.47
N PHE A 3 17.37 12.25 -47.79
CA PHE A 3 16.34 11.43 -47.15
C PHE A 3 16.73 10.99 -45.71
N TYR A 4 17.99 10.78 -45.48
CA TYR A 4 18.53 10.38 -44.16
C TYR A 4 18.46 11.56 -43.17
N TYR A 5 18.74 12.77 -43.63
CA TYR A 5 18.63 13.99 -42.79
C TYR A 5 17.18 14.34 -42.46
N LEU A 6 16.23 14.09 -43.34
CA LEU A 6 14.82 14.33 -43.11
C LEU A 6 14.26 13.35 -42.09
N PHE A 7 14.66 12.06 -42.14
CA PHE A 7 14.21 11.02 -41.21
C PHE A 7 14.79 11.23 -39.80
N THR A 8 16.06 11.61 -39.68
CA THR A 8 16.68 11.93 -38.38
C THR A 8 16.07 13.19 -37.76
N TYR A 9 15.78 14.20 -38.56
CA TYR A 9 15.16 15.45 -38.09
C TYR A 9 13.71 15.23 -37.65
N LEU A 10 12.96 14.41 -38.35
CA LEU A 10 11.57 14.04 -37.97
C LEU A 10 11.53 13.19 -36.71
N SER A 11 12.43 12.21 -36.58
CA SER A 11 12.54 11.37 -35.38
C SER A 11 12.97 12.18 -34.16
N LEU A 12 13.89 13.14 -34.31
CA LEU A 12 14.32 14.03 -33.24
C LEU A 12 13.18 14.97 -32.81
N ARG A 13 12.40 15.51 -33.75
CA ARG A 13 11.22 16.32 -33.44
C ARG A 13 10.12 15.52 -32.76
N ILE A 14 9.88 14.29 -33.18
CA ILE A 14 8.91 13.40 -32.51
C ILE A 14 9.38 13.07 -31.11
N MET A 15 10.66 12.74 -30.91
CA MET A 15 11.25 12.52 -29.59
C MET A 15 11.15 13.76 -28.68
N LEU A 16 11.48 14.96 -29.20
CA LEU A 16 11.36 16.21 -28.47
C LEU A 16 9.91 16.56 -28.16
N TYR A 17 8.98 16.28 -29.07
CA TYR A 17 7.54 16.48 -28.84
C TYR A 17 7.00 15.52 -27.79
N VAL A 18 7.36 14.24 -27.87
CA VAL A 18 7.00 13.23 -26.86
C VAL A 18 7.64 13.56 -25.51
N ALA A 19 8.90 13.96 -25.47
CA ALA A 19 9.57 14.40 -24.24
C ALA A 19 8.93 15.68 -23.66
N SER A 20 8.53 16.64 -24.49
CA SER A 20 7.81 17.84 -24.04
C SER A 20 6.44 17.51 -23.48
N GLN A 21 5.69 16.62 -24.12
CA GLN A 21 4.40 16.12 -23.61
C GLN A 21 4.54 15.33 -22.30
N MET A 22 5.64 14.61 -22.13
CA MET A 22 5.95 13.92 -20.87
C MET A 22 6.33 14.91 -19.75
N SER A 23 7.08 15.97 -20.06
CA SER A 23 7.44 17.01 -19.09
C SER A 23 6.24 17.87 -18.67
N GLU A 24 5.22 18.02 -19.52
CA GLU A 24 3.99 18.74 -19.18
C GLU A 24 3.09 18.01 -18.16
N LYS A 25 3.27 16.69 -17.99
CA LYS A 25 2.43 15.89 -17.06
C LYS A 25 2.95 15.85 -15.63
N MET A 26 4.23 16.11 -15.42
CA MET A 26 4.89 16.07 -14.10
C MET A 26 5.49 17.43 -13.75
N LEU A 27 6.14 17.57 -12.61
CA LEU A 27 6.83 18.78 -12.15
C LEU A 27 5.91 20.00 -11.93
N LYS A 28 4.61 19.77 -11.72
CA LYS A 28 3.62 20.86 -11.58
C LYS A 28 3.59 21.51 -10.20
N PHE A 29 4.45 21.11 -9.27
CA PHE A 29 4.47 21.64 -7.92
C PHE A 29 4.70 23.17 -7.84
N THR A 30 5.37 23.75 -8.83
CA THR A 30 5.56 25.22 -8.93
C THR A 30 4.30 25.99 -9.30
N LYS A 31 3.32 25.31 -9.93
CA LYS A 31 2.05 25.89 -10.40
C LYS A 31 0.84 25.40 -9.63
N LEU A 32 0.95 24.22 -9.03
CA LEU A 32 -0.14 23.58 -8.28
C LEU A 32 0.26 23.45 -6.81
N GLY A 33 -0.48 24.07 -5.91
CA GLY A 33 -0.31 23.87 -4.47
C GLY A 33 -0.73 22.47 -4.02
N GLN A 34 -0.22 22.07 -2.85
CA GLN A 34 -0.64 20.85 -2.17
C GLN A 34 -2.12 20.91 -1.80
N GLN A 35 -2.85 19.85 -2.09
CA GLN A 35 -4.25 19.70 -1.69
C GLN A 35 -4.47 18.28 -1.15
N ASN A 36 -5.08 18.20 0.02
CA ASN A 36 -5.58 16.97 0.58
C ASN A 36 -7.02 16.70 0.12
N PRO A 37 -7.51 15.45 0.20
CA PRO A 37 -8.94 15.19 0.05
C PRO A 37 -9.74 16.03 1.05
N PRO A 38 -10.94 16.50 0.69
CA PRO A 38 -11.77 17.27 1.60
C PRO A 38 -12.15 16.44 2.81
N LYS A 39 -12.21 17.07 3.97
CA LYS A 39 -12.74 16.42 5.18
C LYS A 39 -14.27 16.34 5.05
N ARG A 40 -14.84 15.26 5.55
CA ARG A 40 -16.30 15.13 5.73
C ARG A 40 -16.79 16.20 6.71
N GLU A 41 -18.04 16.58 6.59
CA GLU A 41 -18.65 17.58 7.45
C GLU A 41 -18.56 17.23 8.94
N VAL A 42 -18.37 18.25 9.79
CA VAL A 42 -18.10 18.05 11.22
C VAL A 42 -19.24 17.31 11.91
N LEU A 43 -20.49 17.64 11.56
CA LEU A 43 -21.68 17.03 12.16
C LEU A 43 -21.75 15.53 11.83
N GLU A 44 -21.54 15.16 10.56
CA GLU A 44 -21.52 13.75 10.12
C GLU A 44 -20.42 12.94 10.86
N ARG A 45 -19.21 13.54 10.98
CA ARG A 45 -18.10 12.85 11.65
C ARG A 45 -18.33 12.60 13.15
N LYS A 46 -19.17 13.40 13.79
CA LYS A 46 -19.56 13.19 15.18
C LYS A 46 -20.56 12.05 15.35
N GLU A 47 -21.39 11.82 14.33
CA GLU A 47 -22.46 10.81 14.40
C GLU A 47 -21.95 9.38 14.13
N ASP A 48 -21.02 9.20 13.17
CA ASP A 48 -20.74 7.86 12.65
C ASP A 48 -19.33 7.32 12.91
N PHE A 49 -18.37 8.15 13.32
CA PHE A 49 -16.96 7.78 13.52
C PHE A 49 -16.29 7.08 12.33
N LYS A 50 -16.81 7.26 11.11
CA LYS A 50 -16.16 6.78 9.87
C LYS A 50 -14.94 7.60 9.53
N GLU A 51 -14.20 7.19 8.49
CA GLU A 51 -12.99 7.92 8.04
C GLU A 51 -13.23 9.43 7.87
N ILE A 52 -12.25 10.22 8.30
CA ILE A 52 -12.36 11.69 8.35
C ILE A 52 -12.36 12.31 6.96
N TYR A 53 -11.56 11.77 6.04
CA TYR A 53 -11.36 12.31 4.71
C TYR A 53 -12.22 11.57 3.69
N ASN A 54 -12.84 12.35 2.79
CA ASN A 54 -13.37 11.83 1.55
C ASN A 54 -12.25 11.30 0.65
N GLU A 55 -12.62 10.69 -0.46
CA GLU A 55 -11.67 10.25 -1.47
C GLU A 55 -11.34 11.35 -2.46
N PHE A 56 -10.20 11.27 -3.10
CA PHE A 56 -9.93 12.09 -4.27
C PHE A 56 -10.84 11.68 -5.43
N ILE A 57 -11.34 12.67 -6.15
CA ILE A 57 -11.86 12.44 -7.49
C ILE A 57 -10.68 12.23 -8.47
N ASN A 58 -10.92 11.48 -9.55
CA ASN A 58 -9.89 11.12 -10.53
C ASN A 58 -9.02 12.29 -11.00
N GLN A 59 -9.66 13.42 -11.32
CA GLN A 59 -8.95 14.61 -11.79
C GLN A 59 -7.99 15.16 -10.72
N LYS A 60 -8.43 15.22 -9.47
CA LYS A 60 -7.58 15.71 -8.37
C LYS A 60 -6.42 14.78 -8.06
N ALA A 61 -6.64 13.47 -8.11
CA ALA A 61 -5.57 12.50 -7.93
C ALA A 61 -4.49 12.66 -9.00
N LYS A 62 -4.87 12.84 -10.27
CA LYS A 62 -3.93 13.13 -11.37
C LYS A 62 -3.17 14.43 -11.14
N GLU A 63 -3.87 15.52 -10.79
CA GLU A 63 -3.26 16.82 -10.51
C GLU A 63 -2.25 16.74 -9.37
N GLN A 64 -2.62 16.15 -8.24
CA GLN A 64 -1.72 16.03 -7.08
C GLN A 64 -0.54 15.09 -7.34
N SER A 65 -0.74 14.01 -8.09
CA SER A 65 0.34 13.13 -8.54
C SER A 65 1.32 13.85 -9.46
N SER A 66 0.84 14.72 -10.35
CA SER A 66 1.66 15.48 -11.29
C SER A 66 2.58 16.52 -10.63
N ARG A 67 2.40 16.77 -9.33
CA ARG A 67 3.31 17.62 -8.55
C ARG A 67 4.67 16.97 -8.32
N CYS A 68 4.77 15.63 -8.41
CA CYS A 68 6.02 14.92 -8.19
C CYS A 68 7.12 15.39 -9.16
N SER A 69 8.32 15.65 -8.60
CA SER A 69 9.49 16.10 -9.36
C SER A 69 10.26 14.98 -10.04
N GLN A 70 9.86 13.71 -9.86
CA GLN A 70 10.55 12.54 -10.44
C GLN A 70 12.05 12.54 -10.15
N CYS A 71 12.41 12.63 -8.86
CA CYS A 71 13.80 12.77 -8.40
C CYS A 71 14.66 11.59 -8.83
N GLY A 72 15.91 11.85 -9.27
CA GLY A 72 16.90 10.81 -9.53
C GLY A 72 17.30 10.03 -8.28
N VAL A 73 17.26 10.68 -7.10
CA VAL A 73 17.35 10.04 -5.78
C VAL A 73 16.05 10.31 -5.06
N PRO A 74 15.10 9.37 -5.07
CA PRO A 74 13.76 9.58 -4.50
C PRO A 74 13.77 9.38 -2.98
N PHE A 75 13.97 10.44 -2.21
CA PHE A 75 13.97 10.37 -0.73
C PHE A 75 12.67 9.80 -0.16
N CYS A 76 11.53 10.04 -0.80
CA CYS A 76 10.26 9.41 -0.39
C CYS A 76 10.33 7.87 -0.43
N GLN A 77 11.00 7.29 -1.43
CA GLN A 77 11.22 5.85 -1.53
C GLN A 77 12.28 5.38 -0.53
N VAL A 78 13.38 6.12 -0.39
CA VAL A 78 14.48 5.78 0.54
C VAL A 78 13.98 5.75 1.99
N HIS A 79 13.08 6.66 2.38
CA HIS A 79 12.53 6.71 3.73
C HIS A 79 11.26 5.85 3.91
N CYS A 80 10.79 5.20 2.85
CA CYS A 80 9.74 4.19 2.98
C CYS A 80 10.35 2.87 3.48
N PRO A 81 9.91 2.30 4.62
CA PRO A 81 10.44 1.03 5.13
C PRO A 81 10.30 -0.15 4.14
N LEU A 82 9.39 -0.04 3.18
CA LEU A 82 9.16 -1.03 2.12
C LEU A 82 9.89 -0.68 0.82
N SER A 83 10.63 0.44 0.77
CA SER A 83 11.27 0.96 -0.45
C SER A 83 10.31 1.02 -1.64
N ASN A 84 9.06 1.45 -1.40
CA ASN A 84 8.00 1.46 -2.40
C ASN A 84 8.32 2.42 -3.54
N ASN A 85 8.05 2.01 -4.78
CA ASN A 85 8.32 2.75 -6.02
C ASN A 85 7.41 3.98 -6.19
N ILE A 86 7.45 4.89 -5.20
CA ILE A 86 6.54 6.03 -5.07
C ILE A 86 6.56 6.96 -6.30
N PRO A 87 7.71 7.42 -6.82
CA PRO A 87 7.72 8.31 -7.99
C PRO A 87 7.06 7.69 -9.21
N ASP A 88 7.26 6.39 -9.42
CA ASP A 88 6.80 5.71 -10.62
C ASP A 88 5.28 5.53 -10.61
N TRP A 89 4.70 5.06 -9.50
CA TRP A 89 3.24 4.95 -9.44
C TRP A 89 2.55 6.33 -9.34
N LEU A 90 3.21 7.39 -8.85
CA LEU A 90 2.72 8.77 -8.96
C LEU A 90 2.65 9.21 -10.42
N LYS A 91 3.69 8.91 -11.22
CA LYS A 91 3.70 9.18 -12.66
C LYS A 91 2.59 8.43 -13.38
N LEU A 92 2.45 7.14 -13.13
CA LEU A 92 1.38 6.33 -13.72
C LEU A 92 -0.01 6.88 -13.36
N THR A 93 -0.21 7.35 -12.12
CA THR A 93 -1.46 7.97 -11.69
C THR A 93 -1.71 9.29 -12.42
N ALA A 94 -0.70 10.16 -12.57
CA ALA A 94 -0.80 11.40 -13.32
C ALA A 94 -1.15 11.16 -14.80
N GLU A 95 -0.64 10.07 -15.37
CA GLU A 95 -0.95 9.63 -16.74
C GLU A 95 -2.33 8.96 -16.87
N GLY A 96 -2.98 8.61 -15.76
CA GLY A 96 -4.27 7.91 -15.74
C GLY A 96 -4.17 6.39 -15.90
N ARG A 97 -2.98 5.81 -15.78
CA ARG A 97 -2.67 4.38 -15.87
C ARG A 97 -2.83 3.73 -14.48
N LEU A 98 -4.05 3.79 -13.93
CA LEU A 98 -4.30 3.42 -12.53
C LEU A 98 -4.08 1.95 -12.21
N GLN A 99 -4.35 1.04 -13.14
CA GLN A 99 -4.11 -0.38 -12.92
C GLN A 99 -2.62 -0.66 -12.77
N GLU A 100 -1.80 -0.10 -13.64
CA GLU A 100 -0.34 -0.24 -13.57
C GLU A 100 0.23 0.44 -12.31
N ALA A 101 -0.34 1.60 -11.91
CA ALA A 101 0.02 2.25 -10.66
C ALA A 101 -0.26 1.34 -9.44
N TYR A 102 -1.40 0.65 -9.43
CA TYR A 102 -1.75 -0.31 -8.39
C TYR A 102 -0.79 -1.50 -8.38
N GLU A 103 -0.56 -2.13 -9.54
CA GLU A 103 0.33 -3.28 -9.67
C GLU A 103 1.75 -2.94 -9.16
N LEU A 104 2.23 -1.75 -9.49
CA LEU A 104 3.54 -1.28 -9.05
C LEU A 104 3.58 -0.97 -7.54
N SER A 105 2.54 -0.30 -7.00
CA SER A 105 2.43 -0.05 -5.56
C SER A 105 2.38 -1.34 -4.76
N GLN A 106 1.63 -2.34 -5.23
CA GLN A 106 1.51 -3.64 -4.58
C GLN A 106 2.76 -4.52 -4.72
N SER A 107 3.66 -4.24 -5.65
CA SER A 107 4.85 -5.08 -5.87
C SER A 107 5.75 -5.17 -4.64
N THR A 108 5.82 -4.13 -3.84
CA THR A 108 6.60 -4.06 -2.59
C THR A 108 5.74 -3.94 -1.34
N ASN A 109 4.42 -3.70 -1.46
CA ASN A 109 3.52 -3.43 -0.34
C ASN A 109 2.32 -4.39 -0.34
N ASN A 110 2.20 -5.23 0.68
CA ASN A 110 1.09 -6.16 0.82
C ASN A 110 -0.25 -5.50 1.16
N MET A 111 -0.21 -4.32 1.78
CA MET A 111 -1.40 -3.62 2.29
C MET A 111 -1.35 -2.12 1.98
N PRO A 112 -1.31 -1.70 0.70
CA PRO A 112 -1.22 -0.29 0.34
C PRO A 112 -2.44 0.52 0.83
N GLU A 113 -3.61 -0.10 0.95
CA GLU A 113 -4.80 0.52 1.54
C GLU A 113 -4.64 0.91 2.99
N VAL A 114 -3.81 0.17 3.74
CA VAL A 114 -3.48 0.48 5.14
C VAL A 114 -2.41 1.57 5.20
N CYS A 115 -1.35 1.44 4.39
CA CYS A 115 -0.27 2.42 4.34
C CYS A 115 -0.78 3.81 3.95
N GLY A 116 -1.63 3.90 2.93
CA GLY A 116 -2.22 5.15 2.49
C GLY A 116 -3.10 5.86 3.55
N ARG A 117 -3.51 5.13 4.61
CA ARG A 117 -4.36 5.67 5.69
C ARG A 117 -3.63 5.99 6.98
N ILE A 118 -2.69 5.12 7.42
CA ILE A 118 -2.19 5.16 8.79
C ILE A 118 -0.67 5.23 8.93
N CYS A 119 0.10 5.12 7.86
CA CYS A 119 1.53 5.40 7.95
C CYS A 119 1.78 6.80 8.49
N PRO A 120 2.82 7.02 9.29
CA PRO A 120 3.26 8.36 9.67
C PRO A 120 4.00 9.02 8.51
N GLN A 121 3.26 9.37 7.46
CA GLN A 121 3.79 9.87 6.18
C GLN A 121 4.60 11.15 6.35
N ASP A 122 4.22 12.00 7.32
CA ASP A 122 4.91 13.22 7.74
C ASP A 122 6.35 12.96 8.23
N ARG A 123 6.64 11.75 8.69
CA ARG A 123 7.97 11.32 9.16
C ARG A 123 8.70 10.42 8.16
N LEU A 124 7.98 9.90 7.19
CA LEU A 124 8.47 8.94 6.20
C LEU A 124 8.50 9.60 4.82
N CYS A 125 7.64 9.12 3.90
CA CYS A 125 7.68 9.51 2.49
C CYS A 125 7.36 10.99 2.26
N GLU A 126 6.31 11.53 2.87
CA GLU A 126 5.89 12.92 2.67
C GLU A 126 6.86 13.91 3.34
N GLY A 127 7.24 13.66 4.59
CA GLY A 127 8.17 14.53 5.32
C GLY A 127 9.58 14.57 4.73
N ASN A 128 9.96 13.57 3.94
CA ASN A 128 11.24 13.53 3.25
C ASN A 128 11.12 13.84 1.74
N CYS A 129 9.98 14.36 1.30
CA CYS A 129 9.80 14.78 -0.07
C CYS A 129 10.66 16.01 -0.38
N VAL A 130 11.42 15.97 -1.48
CA VAL A 130 12.27 17.11 -1.91
C VAL A 130 11.46 18.38 -2.10
N ILE A 131 10.22 18.27 -2.57
CA ILE A 131 9.32 19.41 -2.79
C ILE A 131 8.93 20.06 -1.45
N GLU A 132 8.72 19.26 -0.39
CA GLU A 132 8.50 19.76 0.97
C GLU A 132 9.67 20.59 1.43
N GLN A 133 10.89 20.07 1.28
CA GLN A 133 12.12 20.76 1.67
C GLN A 133 12.36 22.04 0.90
N SER A 134 11.82 22.14 -0.31
CA SER A 134 11.89 23.36 -1.14
C SER A 134 10.81 24.40 -0.81
N GLY A 135 9.96 24.15 0.19
CA GLY A 135 8.91 25.08 0.64
C GLY A 135 7.65 25.12 -0.20
N HIS A 136 7.46 24.14 -1.12
CA HIS A 136 6.28 24.08 -1.98
C HIS A 136 5.18 23.14 -1.47
N GLY A 137 5.34 22.56 -0.27
CA GLY A 137 4.47 21.52 0.26
C GLY A 137 4.68 20.17 -0.45
N THR A 138 4.58 19.09 0.29
CA THR A 138 4.81 17.74 -0.23
C THR A 138 3.80 17.31 -1.31
N VAL A 139 4.06 16.22 -2.00
CA VAL A 139 3.02 15.45 -2.70
C VAL A 139 2.20 14.70 -1.64
N THR A 140 0.88 14.70 -1.78
CA THR A 140 -0.04 13.96 -0.88
C THR A 140 0.02 12.45 -1.18
N ILE A 141 1.16 11.84 -0.87
CA ILE A 141 1.53 10.47 -1.26
C ILE A 141 0.53 9.46 -0.69
N GLY A 142 0.26 9.54 0.61
CA GLY A 142 -0.66 8.61 1.26
C GLY A 142 -2.08 8.68 0.72
N SER A 143 -2.61 9.89 0.50
CA SER A 143 -3.95 10.03 -0.07
C SER A 143 -4.06 9.51 -1.51
N ILE A 144 -2.98 9.60 -2.29
CA ILE A 144 -2.93 9.04 -3.64
C ILE A 144 -2.80 7.52 -3.58
N GLU A 145 -2.00 6.97 -2.67
CA GLU A 145 -1.91 5.52 -2.46
C GLU A 145 -3.28 4.93 -2.06
N LYS A 146 -4.00 5.59 -1.14
CA LYS A 146 -5.38 5.25 -0.80
C LYS A 146 -6.26 5.27 -2.06
N PHE A 147 -6.24 6.34 -2.84
CA PHE A 147 -7.03 6.48 -4.06
C PHE A 147 -6.76 5.36 -5.08
N ILE A 148 -5.49 5.06 -5.36
CA ILE A 148 -5.09 3.97 -6.27
C ILE A 148 -5.68 2.65 -5.80
N THR A 149 -5.56 2.36 -4.51
CA THR A 149 -5.97 1.08 -3.93
C THR A 149 -7.48 0.92 -3.87
N GLU A 150 -8.22 1.97 -3.48
CA GLU A 150 -9.68 1.92 -3.49
C GLU A 150 -10.23 1.68 -4.91
N ASN A 151 -9.69 2.38 -5.90
CA ASN A 151 -10.02 2.10 -7.30
C ASN A 151 -9.72 0.67 -7.72
N ALA A 152 -8.62 0.09 -7.21
CA ALA A 152 -8.27 -1.30 -7.52
C ALA A 152 -9.27 -2.30 -6.92
N TRP A 153 -9.75 -2.06 -5.71
CA TRP A 153 -10.82 -2.85 -5.10
C TRP A 153 -12.14 -2.70 -5.85
N GLU A 154 -12.56 -1.48 -6.13
CA GLU A 154 -13.80 -1.15 -6.84
C GLU A 154 -13.86 -1.79 -8.24
N LYS A 155 -12.75 -1.72 -8.97
CA LYS A 155 -12.62 -2.30 -10.31
C LYS A 155 -12.25 -3.77 -10.31
N ASN A 156 -12.20 -4.39 -9.12
CA ASN A 156 -11.93 -5.81 -8.97
C ASN A 156 -10.57 -6.24 -9.57
N TRP A 157 -9.54 -5.39 -9.47
CA TRP A 157 -8.17 -5.73 -9.85
C TRP A 157 -7.45 -6.51 -8.74
N VAL A 158 -7.84 -6.28 -7.48
CA VAL A 158 -7.33 -7.03 -6.32
C VAL A 158 -7.91 -8.45 -6.36
N LYS A 159 -7.06 -9.44 -6.59
CA LYS A 159 -7.48 -10.84 -6.78
C LYS A 159 -6.81 -11.76 -5.77
N PRO A 160 -7.48 -12.86 -5.38
CA PRO A 160 -6.85 -13.92 -4.63
C PRO A 160 -5.61 -14.48 -5.36
N ILE A 161 -4.64 -14.93 -4.59
CA ILE A 161 -3.42 -15.55 -5.10
C ILE A 161 -3.77 -16.84 -5.84
N LYS A 162 -3.38 -16.91 -7.11
CA LYS A 162 -3.46 -18.11 -7.91
C LYS A 162 -2.08 -18.75 -8.00
N LEU A 163 -1.93 -19.92 -7.40
CA LEU A 163 -0.67 -20.65 -7.42
C LEU A 163 -0.47 -21.36 -8.76
N LYS A 164 0.77 -21.39 -9.23
CA LYS A 164 1.19 -22.26 -10.34
C LYS A 164 1.35 -23.71 -9.87
N SER A 165 1.88 -23.87 -8.65
CA SER A 165 2.06 -25.15 -7.97
C SER A 165 2.04 -24.94 -6.46
N GLU A 166 1.56 -25.91 -5.71
CA GLU A 166 1.59 -25.91 -4.25
C GLU A 166 2.77 -26.75 -3.75
N LYS A 167 3.49 -26.22 -2.78
CA LYS A 167 4.58 -26.93 -2.10
C LYS A 167 4.02 -27.80 -0.98
N ASN A 168 4.72 -28.89 -0.68
CA ASN A 168 4.33 -29.80 0.41
C ASN A 168 4.66 -29.23 1.80
N GLN A 169 5.57 -28.24 1.87
CA GLN A 169 5.97 -27.63 3.13
C GLN A 169 4.89 -26.73 3.68
N SER A 170 4.67 -26.84 4.98
CA SER A 170 3.71 -26.04 5.74
C SER A 170 4.41 -25.08 6.70
N ILE A 171 3.86 -23.87 6.82
CA ILE A 171 4.39 -22.83 7.71
C ILE A 171 3.30 -22.39 8.67
N GLY A 172 3.60 -22.44 9.96
CA GLY A 172 2.77 -21.91 11.02
C GLY A 172 3.17 -20.46 11.35
N ILE A 173 2.22 -19.55 11.40
CA ILE A 173 2.44 -18.16 11.80
C ILE A 173 1.66 -17.88 13.07
N ILE A 174 2.34 -17.42 14.12
CA ILE A 174 1.72 -17.07 15.40
C ILE A 174 1.53 -15.55 15.45
N GLY A 175 0.28 -15.12 15.32
CA GLY A 175 -0.14 -13.73 15.29
C GLY A 175 -0.63 -13.31 13.89
N ALA A 176 -1.89 -12.87 13.83
CA ALA A 176 -2.56 -12.38 12.64
C ALA A 176 -2.52 -10.84 12.51
N GLY A 177 -1.53 -10.18 13.10
CA GLY A 177 -1.27 -8.75 12.92
C GLY A 177 -0.60 -8.46 11.57
N PRO A 178 -0.28 -7.17 11.27
CA PRO A 178 0.28 -6.75 9.97
C PRO A 178 1.49 -7.57 9.52
N ALA A 179 2.41 -7.86 10.44
CA ALA A 179 3.61 -8.65 10.15
C ALA A 179 3.28 -10.10 9.74
N GLY A 180 2.38 -10.74 10.50
CA GLY A 180 1.93 -12.10 10.21
C GLY A 180 1.16 -12.19 8.90
N LEU A 181 0.27 -11.22 8.62
CA LEU A 181 -0.51 -11.16 7.38
C LEU A 181 0.39 -10.94 6.15
N ALA A 182 1.36 -10.01 6.23
CA ALA A 182 2.30 -9.76 5.14
C ALA A 182 3.16 -10.99 4.84
N CYS A 183 3.69 -11.63 5.89
CA CYS A 183 4.46 -12.87 5.73
C CYS A 183 3.60 -14.00 5.15
N ALA A 184 2.37 -14.16 5.64
CA ALA A 184 1.44 -15.17 5.14
C ALA A 184 1.19 -15.00 3.63
N GLU A 185 0.96 -13.76 3.18
CA GLU A 185 0.75 -13.45 1.77
C GLU A 185 1.97 -13.77 0.91
N GLN A 186 3.17 -13.33 1.32
CA GLN A 186 4.39 -13.56 0.54
C GLN A 186 4.73 -15.04 0.45
N LEU A 187 4.67 -15.77 1.56
CA LEU A 187 4.93 -17.21 1.57
C LEU A 187 3.87 -17.99 0.77
N ARG A 188 2.61 -17.53 0.78
CA ARG A 188 1.56 -18.14 -0.04
C ARG A 188 1.81 -17.91 -1.53
N LYS A 189 2.26 -16.74 -1.95
CA LYS A 189 2.69 -16.46 -3.34
C LYS A 189 3.79 -17.42 -3.81
N GLU A 190 4.69 -17.80 -2.89
CA GLU A 190 5.75 -18.79 -3.15
C GLU A 190 5.25 -20.24 -3.15
N GLY A 191 3.97 -20.48 -2.88
CA GLY A 191 3.34 -21.81 -2.94
C GLY A 191 3.32 -22.59 -1.63
N TYR A 192 3.79 -22.04 -0.52
CA TYR A 192 3.74 -22.72 0.77
C TYR A 192 2.32 -22.84 1.33
N GLN A 193 2.08 -23.91 2.11
CA GLN A 193 0.85 -24.10 2.88
C GLN A 193 0.92 -23.28 4.16
N ILE A 194 0.03 -22.31 4.32
CA ILE A 194 0.09 -21.37 5.43
C ILE A 194 -1.06 -21.56 6.40
N THR A 195 -0.74 -21.62 7.68
CA THR A 195 -1.71 -21.58 8.78
C THR A 195 -1.33 -20.47 9.76
N VAL A 196 -2.23 -19.52 9.95
CA VAL A 196 -2.08 -18.40 10.90
C VAL A 196 -2.89 -18.67 12.14
N TYR A 197 -2.25 -18.63 13.30
CA TYR A 197 -2.85 -18.83 14.62
C TYR A 197 -2.93 -17.50 15.35
N ASP A 198 -4.11 -17.14 15.84
CA ASP A 198 -4.28 -15.92 16.64
C ASP A 198 -5.22 -16.15 17.82
N ARG A 199 -4.89 -15.54 18.95
CA ARG A 199 -5.69 -15.66 20.17
C ARG A 199 -6.99 -14.87 20.14
N TYR A 200 -7.11 -13.91 19.24
CA TYR A 200 -8.29 -13.07 19.05
C TYR A 200 -9.27 -13.69 18.07
N ASP A 201 -10.49 -13.19 18.07
CA ASP A 201 -11.60 -13.66 17.25
C ASP A 201 -11.54 -13.18 15.78
N ARG A 202 -10.76 -12.14 15.51
CA ARG A 202 -10.60 -11.57 14.15
C ARG A 202 -9.12 -11.35 13.80
N PRO A 203 -8.70 -11.64 12.53
CA PRO A 203 -7.36 -11.33 12.08
C PRO A 203 -7.21 -9.82 11.81
N GLY A 204 -5.99 -9.30 11.96
CA GLY A 204 -5.64 -7.90 11.75
C GLY A 204 -4.85 -7.29 12.92
N GLY A 205 -4.83 -7.92 14.10
CA GLY A 205 -4.08 -7.43 15.26
C GLY A 205 -4.46 -5.98 15.61
N LEU A 206 -3.49 -5.11 15.79
CA LEU A 206 -3.75 -3.69 16.13
C LEU A 206 -4.50 -2.92 15.04
N LEU A 207 -4.55 -3.37 13.79
CA LEU A 207 -5.39 -2.76 12.76
C LEU A 207 -6.88 -2.87 13.11
N ILE A 208 -7.27 -3.96 13.79
CA ILE A 208 -8.64 -4.19 14.28
C ILE A 208 -8.83 -3.63 15.69
N TYR A 209 -7.92 -3.97 16.61
CA TYR A 209 -8.13 -3.74 18.06
C TYR A 209 -7.47 -2.47 18.60
N GLY A 210 -6.57 -1.83 17.85
CA GLY A 210 -5.81 -0.67 18.33
C GLY A 210 -6.09 0.63 17.59
N ILE A 211 -6.35 0.59 16.29
CA ILE A 211 -6.55 1.80 15.48
C ILE A 211 -8.01 2.22 15.49
N PRO A 212 -8.33 3.50 15.78
CA PRO A 212 -9.70 4.00 15.75
C PRO A 212 -10.33 3.91 14.35
N ASN A 213 -11.64 3.67 14.30
CA ASN A 213 -12.39 3.50 13.06
C ASN A 213 -12.29 4.73 12.12
N PHE A 214 -12.25 5.93 12.69
CA PHE A 214 -12.14 7.18 11.93
C PHE A 214 -10.77 7.38 11.23
N LYS A 215 -9.77 6.55 11.55
CA LYS A 215 -8.49 6.49 10.84
C LYS A 215 -8.39 5.31 9.87
N LEU A 216 -8.97 4.18 10.25
CA LEU A 216 -8.95 2.94 9.47
C LEU A 216 -10.24 2.16 9.76
N GLU A 217 -11.19 2.19 8.84
CA GLU A 217 -12.42 1.43 8.97
C GLU A 217 -12.13 -0.07 8.92
N LYS A 218 -12.83 -0.85 9.77
CA LYS A 218 -12.51 -2.27 9.97
C LYS A 218 -12.75 -3.11 8.70
N PHE A 219 -13.72 -2.72 7.88
CA PHE A 219 -13.99 -3.42 6.62
C PHE A 219 -12.79 -3.43 5.68
N VAL A 220 -11.93 -2.39 5.73
CA VAL A 220 -10.69 -2.32 4.91
C VAL A 220 -9.74 -3.47 5.28
N VAL A 221 -9.62 -3.77 6.57
CA VAL A 221 -8.79 -4.89 7.04
C VAL A 221 -9.48 -6.22 6.77
N GLU A 222 -10.79 -6.29 6.99
CA GLU A 222 -11.60 -7.51 6.81
C GLU A 222 -11.61 -7.97 5.34
N ARG A 223 -11.79 -7.04 4.38
CA ARG A 223 -11.73 -7.41 2.95
C ARG A 223 -10.36 -7.98 2.56
N ARG A 224 -9.25 -7.42 3.09
CA ARG A 224 -7.90 -7.94 2.87
C ARG A 224 -7.72 -9.33 3.47
N THR A 225 -8.14 -9.53 4.71
CA THR A 225 -8.03 -10.84 5.36
C THR A 225 -8.92 -11.90 4.70
N ASN A 226 -10.09 -11.52 4.19
CA ASN A 226 -10.94 -12.42 3.41
C ASN A 226 -10.28 -12.82 2.09
N LEU A 227 -9.66 -11.86 1.38
CA LEU A 227 -8.87 -12.16 0.18
C LEU A 227 -7.74 -13.17 0.46
N LEU A 228 -7.08 -13.06 1.61
CA LEU A 228 -6.04 -14.01 2.03
C LEU A 228 -6.62 -15.39 2.34
N LYS A 229 -7.82 -15.47 2.94
CA LYS A 229 -8.54 -16.74 3.12
C LYS A 229 -8.90 -17.38 1.76
N GLU A 230 -9.43 -16.59 0.83
CA GLU A 230 -9.73 -17.03 -0.54
C GLU A 230 -8.47 -17.49 -1.29
N SER A 231 -7.31 -16.96 -0.93
CA SER A 231 -5.99 -17.38 -1.42
C SER A 231 -5.51 -18.72 -0.85
N GLY A 232 -6.30 -19.36 0.02
CA GLY A 232 -5.98 -20.65 0.63
C GLY A 232 -5.14 -20.57 1.91
N ILE A 233 -5.01 -19.39 2.53
CA ILE A 233 -4.40 -19.25 3.85
C ILE A 233 -5.42 -19.65 4.91
N LYS A 234 -5.04 -20.57 5.81
CA LYS A 234 -5.88 -21.03 6.90
C LYS A 234 -5.70 -20.11 8.11
N PHE A 235 -6.80 -19.62 8.69
CA PHE A 235 -6.80 -18.84 9.91
C PHE A 235 -7.46 -19.62 11.04
N ILE A 236 -6.76 -19.77 12.16
CA ILE A 236 -7.26 -20.40 13.39
C ILE A 236 -7.30 -19.32 14.46
N GLN A 237 -8.50 -18.80 14.69
CA GLN A 237 -8.77 -17.73 15.65
C GLN A 237 -9.13 -18.31 17.02
N ASN A 238 -9.15 -17.48 18.07
CA ASN A 238 -9.38 -17.90 19.46
C ASN A 238 -8.42 -19.01 19.90
N PHE A 239 -7.20 -18.98 19.37
CA PHE A 239 -6.18 -19.99 19.58
C PHE A 239 -4.92 -19.37 20.18
N GLU A 240 -4.71 -19.59 21.46
CA GLU A 240 -3.55 -19.09 22.19
C GLU A 240 -2.47 -20.18 22.28
N VAL A 241 -1.36 -19.96 21.59
CA VAL A 241 -0.18 -20.85 21.66
C VAL A 241 0.40 -20.77 23.07
N GLY A 242 0.64 -21.94 23.65
CA GLY A 242 1.01 -22.10 25.07
C GLY A 242 -0.16 -22.52 25.98
N LYS A 243 -1.41 -22.27 25.55
CA LYS A 243 -2.61 -22.75 26.25
C LYS A 243 -3.32 -23.85 25.46
N ASN A 244 -3.74 -23.56 24.24
CA ASN A 244 -4.44 -24.55 23.39
C ASN A 244 -3.50 -25.61 22.81
N MET A 245 -2.26 -25.25 22.57
CA MET A 245 -1.22 -26.13 22.07
C MET A 245 0.15 -25.55 22.44
N SER A 246 1.08 -26.38 22.88
CA SER A 246 2.44 -25.92 23.17
C SER A 246 3.19 -25.57 21.89
N LEU A 247 4.17 -24.68 21.99
CA LEU A 247 5.06 -24.34 20.86
C LEU A 247 5.80 -25.58 20.32
N LYS A 248 6.14 -26.53 21.21
CA LYS A 248 6.80 -27.79 20.83
C LYS A 248 5.91 -28.68 19.95
N GLU A 249 4.63 -28.75 20.25
CA GLU A 249 3.66 -29.52 19.45
C GLU A 249 3.40 -28.79 18.12
N LEU A 250 3.30 -27.46 18.14
CA LEU A 250 3.12 -26.67 16.92
C LEU A 250 4.29 -26.83 15.94
N ARG A 251 5.53 -26.87 16.47
CA ARG A 251 6.74 -27.16 15.68
C ARG A 251 6.79 -28.54 15.04
N LYS A 252 6.08 -29.53 15.60
CA LYS A 252 5.95 -30.85 14.96
C LYS A 252 4.95 -30.84 13.81
N LYS A 253 4.06 -29.86 13.79
CA LYS A 253 2.95 -29.75 12.84
C LYS A 253 3.32 -28.99 11.57
N HIS A 254 4.39 -28.18 11.63
CA HIS A 254 4.84 -27.31 10.55
C HIS A 254 6.35 -27.45 10.35
N ASP A 255 6.77 -27.30 9.10
CA ASP A 255 8.19 -27.32 8.73
C ASP A 255 8.92 -26.07 9.26
N ALA A 256 8.22 -24.94 9.35
CA ALA A 256 8.74 -23.71 9.94
C ALA A 256 7.65 -22.97 10.73
N ILE A 257 8.09 -22.15 11.70
CA ILE A 257 7.20 -21.27 12.47
C ILE A 257 7.75 -19.85 12.48
N LEU A 258 6.87 -18.89 12.19
CA LEU A 258 7.11 -17.48 12.42
C LEU A 258 6.37 -17.03 13.67
N ILE A 259 7.05 -16.28 14.55
CA ILE A 259 6.44 -15.61 15.70
C ILE A 259 6.27 -14.11 15.36
N ALA A 260 5.02 -13.66 15.24
CA ALA A 260 4.63 -12.31 14.85
C ALA A 260 3.59 -11.73 15.82
N THR A 261 3.81 -11.93 17.13
CA THR A 261 2.83 -11.64 18.18
C THR A 261 2.67 -10.16 18.53
N GLY A 262 3.49 -9.28 17.98
CA GLY A 262 3.45 -7.84 18.27
C GLY A 262 3.95 -7.49 19.68
N VAL A 263 3.58 -6.30 20.16
CA VAL A 263 3.96 -5.75 21.46
C VAL A 263 2.72 -5.55 22.30
N TYR A 264 2.66 -6.17 23.49
CA TYR A 264 1.52 -6.10 24.39
C TYR A 264 1.74 -5.20 25.59
N LYS A 265 3.00 -4.93 25.97
CA LYS A 265 3.31 -4.01 27.05
C LYS A 265 3.53 -2.62 26.47
N PRO A 266 2.65 -1.64 26.76
CA PRO A 266 2.85 -0.27 26.32
C PRO A 266 4.11 0.29 26.97
N ARG A 267 4.76 1.25 26.29
CA ARG A 267 5.78 2.07 26.93
C ARG A 267 5.07 3.01 27.89
N GLU A 268 5.57 3.09 29.11
CA GLU A 268 5.18 4.16 30.03
C GLU A 268 5.83 5.45 29.53
N ILE A 269 5.01 6.49 29.39
CA ILE A 269 5.45 7.82 28.95
C ILE A 269 5.55 8.68 30.18
#